data_62a31e8140a9295ccd16d46ef4214545
#
_entry.id   62a31e8140a9295ccd16d46ef4214545
#
_cell.length_a   1.000
_cell.length_b   1.000
_cell.length_c   1.000
_cell.angle_alpha   90.00
_cell.angle_beta   90.00
_cell.angle_gamma   90.00
#
_symmetry.space_group_name_H-M   'P 1'
#
loop_
_entity.id
_entity.type
_entity.pdbx_description
1 polymer ?
#
loop_
_entity_poly.entity_id
_entity_poly.type
_entity_poly.pdbx_seq_one_letter_code
_entity_poly.pdbx_strand_id
1 'polypeptide(L)'
;KDQKYLSDVVKKISLGREKIYQIAKLNGLTAIPSATNFVAIDCGKDGNFATQVMNGLLEAKIFVRKPAVAPLDRTIRVTVGRDDDIELFKNVFPQVLKALQ
;
A
#
# COMPACT_ATOMS: atom_id res chain seq x y z
N LYS A 1 -19.25 12.87 -22.06
CA LYS A 1 -17.92 13.45 -22.04
C LYS A 1 -17.26 13.26 -20.69
N ASP A 2 -17.76 14.02 -19.72
CA ASP A 2 -17.23 13.96 -18.38
C ASP A 2 -17.45 12.60 -17.72
N GLN A 3 -18.56 11.95 -18.06
CA GLN A 3 -18.88 10.64 -17.52
C GLN A 3 -17.86 9.60 -17.97
N LYS A 4 -17.41 9.66 -19.21
CA LYS A 4 -16.40 8.73 -19.70
C LYS A 4 -15.08 8.94 -18.98
N TYR A 5 -14.69 10.20 -18.77
CA TYR A 5 -13.47 10.52 -18.06
C TYR A 5 -13.51 10.00 -16.61
N LEU A 6 -14.61 10.26 -15.91
CA LEU A 6 -14.79 9.82 -14.53
C LEU A 6 -14.78 8.28 -14.45
N SER A 7 -15.44 7.63 -15.41
CA SER A 7 -15.48 6.18 -15.46
C SER A 7 -14.08 5.59 -15.63
N ASP A 8 -13.25 6.20 -16.47
CA ASP A 8 -11.88 5.74 -16.70
C ASP A 8 -11.02 5.94 -15.45
N VAL A 9 -11.18 7.05 -14.75
CA VAL A 9 -10.44 7.32 -13.51
C VAL A 9 -10.82 6.31 -12.43
N VAL A 10 -12.11 6.08 -12.23
CA VAL A 10 -12.61 5.11 -11.24
C VAL A 10 -12.09 3.71 -11.57
N LYS A 11 -12.09 3.35 -12.84
CA LYS A 11 -11.61 2.05 -13.28
C LYS A 11 -10.12 1.88 -13.01
N LYS A 12 -9.31 2.91 -13.27
CA LYS A 12 -7.87 2.87 -13.00
C LYS A 12 -7.59 2.72 -11.51
N ILE A 13 -8.33 3.44 -10.66
CA ILE A 13 -8.16 3.34 -9.21
C ILE A 13 -8.53 1.93 -8.75
N SER A 14 -9.61 1.37 -9.25
CA SER A 14 -10.04 0.02 -8.90
C SER A 14 -8.98 -1.02 -9.30
N LEU A 15 -8.42 -0.91 -10.50
CA LEU A 15 -7.37 -1.81 -10.95
C LEU A 15 -6.10 -1.65 -10.13
N GLY A 16 -5.78 -0.41 -9.75
CA GLY A 16 -4.63 -0.13 -8.90
C GLY A 16 -4.76 -0.76 -7.53
N ARG A 17 -5.96 -0.68 -6.93
CA ARG A 17 -6.21 -1.35 -5.66
C ARG A 17 -5.97 -2.85 -5.77
N GLU A 18 -6.47 -3.46 -6.83
CA GLU A 18 -6.28 -4.90 -7.04
C GLU A 18 -4.80 -5.27 -7.12
N LYS A 19 -4.00 -4.46 -7.80
CA LYS A 19 -2.56 -4.69 -7.86
C LYS A 19 -1.93 -4.63 -6.48
N ILE A 20 -2.34 -3.67 -5.65
CA ILE A 20 -1.80 -3.54 -4.29
C ILE A 20 -2.26 -4.72 -3.42
N TYR A 21 -3.50 -5.19 -3.57
CA TYR A 21 -3.96 -6.39 -2.88
C TYR A 21 -3.07 -7.59 -3.22
N GLN A 22 -2.73 -7.75 -4.50
CA GLN A 22 -1.87 -8.85 -4.93
C GLN A 22 -0.46 -8.72 -4.37
N ILE A 23 0.08 -7.50 -4.31
CA ILE A 23 1.40 -7.27 -3.72
C ILE A 23 1.39 -7.68 -2.25
N ALA A 24 0.38 -7.28 -1.49
CA ALA A 24 0.27 -7.67 -0.09
C ALA A 24 0.22 -9.19 0.05
N LYS A 25 -0.63 -9.83 -0.74
CA LYS A 25 -0.79 -11.29 -0.71
C LYS A 25 0.51 -12.01 -1.04
N LEU A 26 1.23 -11.54 -2.05
CA LEU A 26 2.51 -12.14 -2.43
C LEU A 26 3.56 -12.05 -1.32
N ASN A 27 3.41 -11.08 -0.44
CA ASN A 27 4.32 -10.90 0.69
C ASN A 27 3.78 -11.51 1.98
N GLY A 28 2.71 -12.30 1.88
CA GLY A 28 2.14 -12.98 3.05
C GLY A 28 1.38 -12.08 3.99
N LEU A 29 0.97 -10.92 3.52
CA LEU A 29 0.26 -9.92 4.34
C LEU A 29 -1.18 -9.80 3.88
N THR A 30 -2.00 -9.20 4.75
CA THR A 30 -3.41 -9.00 4.49
C THR A 30 -3.69 -7.53 4.17
N ALA A 31 -4.35 -7.30 3.05
CA ALA A 31 -4.83 -5.96 2.70
C ALA A 31 -6.30 -5.85 3.13
N ILE A 32 -6.64 -4.72 3.71
CA ILE A 32 -8.00 -4.44 4.13
C ILE A 32 -8.75 -3.89 2.91
N PRO A 33 -9.86 -4.53 2.49
CA PRO A 33 -10.61 -4.06 1.33
C PRO A 33 -11.02 -2.60 1.48
N SER A 34 -10.93 -1.85 0.39
CA SER A 34 -11.23 -0.43 0.38
C SER A 34 -11.90 -0.06 -0.94
N ALA A 35 -12.79 0.94 -0.88
CA ALA A 35 -13.40 1.53 -2.06
C ALA A 35 -12.82 2.91 -2.38
N THR A 36 -11.77 3.31 -1.66
CA THR A 36 -11.12 4.61 -1.81
C THR A 36 -9.86 4.49 -2.65
N ASN A 37 -9.10 5.59 -2.73
CA ASN A 37 -7.86 5.62 -3.49
C ASN A 37 -6.64 5.19 -2.68
N PHE A 38 -6.85 4.53 -1.55
CA PHE A 38 -5.75 3.95 -0.80
C PHE A 38 -6.13 2.56 -0.30
N VAL A 39 -5.12 1.76 0.03
CA VAL A 39 -5.27 0.42 0.56
C VAL A 39 -4.50 0.34 1.87
N ALA A 40 -5.13 -0.15 2.92
CA ALA A 40 -4.46 -0.41 4.18
C ALA A 40 -3.92 -1.84 4.17
N ILE A 41 -2.63 -1.99 4.43
CA ILE A 41 -1.98 -3.30 4.51
C ILE A 41 -1.60 -3.55 5.96
N ASP A 42 -2.06 -4.66 6.52
CA ASP A 42 -1.67 -5.09 7.86
C ASP A 42 -0.26 -5.70 7.75
N CYS A 43 0.70 -5.08 8.44
CA CYS A 43 2.09 -5.53 8.38
C CYS A 43 2.36 -6.79 9.21
N GLY A 44 1.35 -7.31 9.89
CA GLY A 44 1.43 -8.60 10.55
C GLY A 44 2.07 -8.62 11.92
N LYS A 45 2.54 -7.48 12.39
CA LYS A 45 3.17 -7.34 13.71
C LYS A 45 2.58 -6.12 14.42
N ASP A 46 3.38 -5.41 15.19
CA ASP A 46 2.91 -4.27 15.97
C ASP A 46 3.14 -2.93 15.24
N GLY A 47 2.81 -1.83 15.92
CA GLY A 47 2.99 -0.49 15.38
C GLY A 47 4.45 -0.13 15.15
N ASN A 48 5.36 -0.64 15.99
CA ASN A 48 6.80 -0.39 15.81
C ASN A 48 7.30 -1.00 14.50
N PHE A 49 6.87 -2.22 14.19
CA PHE A 49 7.24 -2.87 12.95
C PHE A 49 6.69 -2.10 11.75
N ALA A 50 5.42 -1.65 11.83
CA ALA A 50 4.81 -0.87 10.75
C ALA A 50 5.57 0.45 10.55
N THR A 51 6.04 1.08 11.62
CA THR A 51 6.85 2.29 11.53
C THR A 51 8.18 2.00 10.80
N GLN A 52 8.81 0.88 11.09
CA GLN A 52 10.04 0.49 10.42
C GLN A 52 9.80 0.22 8.94
N VAL A 53 8.67 -0.41 8.60
CA VAL A 53 8.29 -0.63 7.20
C VAL A 53 8.09 0.71 6.49
N MET A 54 7.37 1.62 7.13
CA MET A 54 7.12 2.95 6.58
C MET A 54 8.42 3.68 6.32
N ASN A 55 9.35 3.65 7.27
CA ASN A 55 10.64 4.34 7.14
C ASN A 55 11.50 3.70 6.05
N GLY A 56 11.48 2.37 5.93
CA GLY A 56 12.20 1.68 4.86
C GLY A 56 11.68 2.04 3.48
N LEU A 57 10.36 2.17 3.35
CA LEU A 57 9.75 2.61 2.09
C LEU A 57 10.10 4.05 1.79
N LEU A 58 10.14 4.91 2.82
CA LEU A 58 10.48 6.32 2.67
C LEU A 58 11.91 6.48 2.14
N GLU A 59 12.84 5.65 2.56
CA GLU A 59 14.21 5.67 2.04
C GLU A 59 14.25 5.44 0.54
N ALA A 60 13.31 4.65 0.02
CA ALA A 60 13.18 4.41 -1.41
C ALA A 60 12.25 5.43 -2.07
N LYS A 61 11.89 6.49 -1.34
CA LYS A 61 11.01 7.57 -1.80
C LYS A 61 9.59 7.11 -2.08
N ILE A 62 9.15 6.08 -1.39
CA ILE A 62 7.77 5.61 -1.42
C ILE A 62 7.09 6.12 -0.15
N PHE A 63 6.11 7.01 -0.34
CA PHE A 63 5.45 7.67 0.77
C PHE A 63 4.16 6.95 1.11
N VAL A 64 4.10 6.39 2.32
CA VAL A 64 2.89 5.75 2.85
C VAL A 64 2.55 6.44 4.17
N ARG A 65 1.32 6.24 4.61
CA ARG A 65 0.86 6.79 5.88
C ARG A 65 0.61 5.66 6.86
N LYS A 66 0.63 5.99 8.14
CA LYS A 66 0.40 5.01 9.20
C LYS A 66 -0.47 5.65 10.27
N PRO A 67 -1.62 5.03 10.62
CA PRO A 67 -2.38 5.49 11.78
C PRO A 67 -1.56 5.39 13.06
N ALA A 68 -1.80 6.30 13.99
CA ALA A 68 -1.03 6.36 15.23
C ALA A 68 -1.66 5.57 16.39
N VAL A 69 -2.92 5.15 16.25
CA VAL A 69 -3.69 4.56 17.33
C VAL A 69 -3.97 3.09 17.07
N ALA A 70 -3.70 2.24 18.08
CA ALA A 70 -3.95 0.81 18.00
C ALA A 70 -5.46 0.55 17.86
N PRO A 71 -5.87 -0.51 17.17
CA PRO A 71 -5.03 -1.53 16.54
C PRO A 71 -4.56 -1.19 15.14
N LEU A 72 -4.99 -0.07 14.58
CA LEU A 72 -4.70 0.30 13.19
C LEU A 72 -3.26 0.75 12.98
N ASP A 73 -2.53 1.01 14.07
CA ASP A 73 -1.13 1.43 13.99
C ASP A 73 -0.20 0.36 13.42
N ARG A 74 -0.69 -0.87 13.27
CA ARG A 74 0.06 -1.95 12.64
C ARG A 74 -0.12 -2.00 11.12
N THR A 75 -0.89 -1.08 10.57
CA THR A 75 -1.14 -1.01 9.12
C THR A 75 -0.38 0.15 8.49
N ILE A 76 -0.14 0.05 7.19
CA ILE A 76 0.31 1.17 6.38
C ILE A 76 -0.74 1.44 5.32
N ARG A 77 -0.93 2.72 4.97
CA ARG A 77 -1.84 3.13 3.91
C ARG A 77 -1.06 3.42 2.65
N VAL A 78 -1.29 2.61 1.63
CA VAL A 78 -0.64 2.77 0.33
C VAL A 78 -1.63 3.43 -0.61
N THR A 79 -1.29 4.62 -1.09
CA THR A 79 -2.14 5.34 -2.04
C THR A 79 -2.04 4.69 -3.41
N VAL A 80 -3.19 4.53 -4.08
CA VAL A 80 -3.21 4.07 -5.46
C VAL A 80 -2.65 5.21 -6.31
N GLY A 81 -1.42 5.06 -6.76
CA GLY A 81 -0.75 6.04 -7.59
C GLY A 81 -0.74 5.60 -9.04
N ARG A 82 0.24 6.12 -9.77
CA ARG A 82 0.45 5.74 -11.16
C ARG A 82 1.00 4.32 -11.23
N ASP A 83 0.88 3.71 -12.39
CA ASP A 83 1.38 2.34 -12.60
C ASP A 83 2.87 2.23 -12.24
N ASP A 84 3.66 3.26 -12.56
CA ASP A 84 5.09 3.30 -12.23
C ASP A 84 5.30 3.23 -10.72
N ASP A 85 4.49 3.96 -9.96
CA ASP A 85 4.59 3.99 -8.50
C ASP A 85 4.22 2.65 -7.90
N ILE A 86 3.20 2.01 -8.44
CA ILE A 86 2.76 0.69 -7.98
C ILE A 86 3.84 -0.35 -8.28
N GLU A 87 4.44 -0.26 -9.46
CA GLU A 87 5.51 -1.18 -9.85
C GLU A 87 6.74 -1.01 -8.95
N LEU A 88 7.09 0.23 -8.61
CA LEU A 88 8.18 0.51 -7.68
C LEU A 88 7.88 -0.10 -6.31
N PHE A 89 6.66 0.08 -5.82
CA PHE A 89 6.23 -0.50 -4.55
C PHE A 89 6.34 -2.03 -4.58
N LYS A 90 5.89 -2.63 -5.66
CA LYS A 90 5.95 -4.08 -5.85
C LYS A 90 7.37 -4.60 -5.72
N ASN A 91 8.34 -3.86 -6.27
CA ASN A 91 9.74 -4.29 -6.27
C ASN A 91 10.44 -4.01 -4.95
N VAL A 92 10.12 -2.89 -4.30
CA VAL A 92 10.81 -2.44 -3.08
C VAL A 92 10.23 -3.08 -1.82
N PHE A 93 8.92 -3.28 -1.76
CA PHE A 93 8.25 -3.75 -0.55
C PHE A 93 8.83 -5.07 -0.02
N PRO A 94 9.03 -6.10 -0.86
CA PRO A 94 9.64 -7.34 -0.35
C PRO A 94 11.04 -7.14 0.22
N GLN A 95 11.81 -6.24 -0.38
CA GLN A 95 13.16 -5.95 0.10
C GLN A 95 13.14 -5.30 1.48
N VAL A 96 12.22 -4.37 1.69
CA VAL A 96 12.07 -3.70 2.99
C VAL A 96 11.67 -4.73 4.06
N LEU A 97 10.69 -5.57 3.76
CA LEU A 97 10.23 -6.59 4.70
C LEU A 97 11.34 -7.57 5.03
N LYS A 98 12.11 -7.98 4.04
CA LYS A 98 13.21 -8.91 4.24
C LYS A 98 14.30 -8.32 5.12
N ALA A 99 14.61 -7.04 4.93
CA ALA A 99 15.65 -6.37 5.70
C ALA A 99 15.28 -6.22 7.17
N LEU A 100 13.99 -6.27 7.50
CA LEU A 100 13.49 -6.10 8.86
C LEU A 100 13.27 -7.43 9.60
N GLN A 101 13.44 -8.53 8.91
CA GLN A 101 13.28 -9.87 9.52
C GLN A 101 14.55 -10.36 10.17
#